data_1f6f16fe068ef0f08397db6786016344
#
_entry.id   1f6f16fe068ef0f08397db6786016344
#
_cell.length_a   1.000
_cell.length_b   1.000
_cell.length_c   1.000
_cell.angle_alpha   90.00
_cell.angle_beta   90.00
_cell.angle_gamma   90.00
#
_symmetry.space_group_name_H-M   'P 1'
#
loop_
_entity.id
_entity.type
_entity.pdbx_description
1 polymer ?
#
loop_
_entity_poly.entity_id
_entity_poly.type
_entity_poly.pdbx_seq_one_letter_code
_entity_poly.pdbx_strand_id
1 'polypeptide(L)'
;MKKAMNAFYAQSGGVTAVINATACGVIETSRKNKQVISNVYAGRNGIIGALTEDMIDTNRETKNTIHNLQYMPGGVFGSARYKLKSIKENKAEYKRLIEVFKAHNIGYFFYNGGNDSMDTANKISIMSKDMGSPIVSLGIPKTVDNDLPITDNCPGFGSVAKYIAISTQEAALDLSLIHISEPTRLRRISYA
;
A
#
# COMPACT_ATOMS: atom_id res chain seq x y z
N MET A 1 -21.91 -10.82 21.40
CA MET A 1 -20.68 -10.20 20.87
C MET A 1 -20.55 -10.60 19.41
N LYS A 2 -20.23 -9.66 18.49
CA LYS A 2 -19.92 -10.04 17.10
C LYS A 2 -18.65 -10.91 17.10
N LYS A 3 -18.66 -12.00 16.35
CA LYS A 3 -17.49 -12.88 16.18
C LYS A 3 -16.38 -12.10 15.49
N ALA A 4 -15.14 -12.22 15.99
CA ALA A 4 -13.98 -11.58 15.35
C ALA A 4 -13.84 -12.08 13.90
N MET A 5 -13.49 -11.18 13.00
CA MET A 5 -13.30 -11.46 11.58
C MET A 5 -11.83 -11.21 11.21
N ASN A 6 -11.39 -11.74 10.08
CA ASN A 6 -10.07 -11.48 9.56
C ASN A 6 -10.02 -10.17 8.77
N ALA A 7 -8.84 -9.63 8.62
CA ALA A 7 -8.56 -8.51 7.74
C ALA A 7 -7.74 -8.98 6.52
N PHE A 8 -7.96 -8.31 5.40
CA PHE A 8 -7.10 -8.38 4.23
C PHE A 8 -6.38 -7.04 4.05
N TYR A 9 -5.07 -7.08 3.90
CA TYR A 9 -4.21 -5.93 3.63
C TYR A 9 -3.58 -6.05 2.25
N ALA A 10 -3.62 -4.99 1.47
CA ALA A 10 -3.00 -4.96 0.15
C ALA A 10 -2.26 -3.64 -0.10
N GLN A 11 -1.13 -3.75 -0.80
CA GLN A 11 -0.33 -2.61 -1.30
C GLN A 11 -0.63 -2.38 -2.78
N SER A 12 -0.70 -1.13 -3.19
CA SER A 12 -1.08 -0.77 -4.56
C SER A 12 -0.27 0.39 -5.11
N GLY A 13 0.06 0.30 -6.39
CA GLY A 13 0.80 1.33 -7.13
C GLY A 13 2.29 1.34 -6.83
N GLY A 14 2.93 2.49 -7.05
CA GLY A 14 4.35 2.68 -6.74
C GLY A 14 4.59 2.56 -5.23
N VAL A 15 5.67 1.91 -4.85
CA VAL A 15 6.06 1.76 -3.44
C VAL A 15 6.76 3.02 -2.93
N THR A 16 6.62 3.31 -1.64
CA THR A 16 7.32 4.40 -0.95
C THR A 16 8.17 3.84 0.16
N ALA A 17 9.09 4.66 0.70
CA ALA A 17 9.93 4.27 1.83
C ALA A 17 9.12 3.87 3.08
N VAL A 18 7.88 4.36 3.21
CA VAL A 18 7.05 4.16 4.41
C VAL A 18 5.91 3.15 4.23
N ILE A 19 5.77 2.53 3.06
CA ILE A 19 4.63 1.63 2.80
C ILE A 19 4.64 0.39 3.71
N ASN A 20 5.81 -0.13 4.03
CA ASN A 20 5.97 -1.25 4.95
C ASN A 20 5.76 -0.82 6.41
N ALA A 21 6.11 0.41 6.79
CA ALA A 21 5.80 0.93 8.12
C ALA A 21 4.29 1.02 8.34
N THR A 22 3.53 1.40 7.31
CA THR A 22 2.06 1.35 7.33
C THR A 22 1.55 -0.08 7.51
N ALA A 23 2.11 -1.04 6.79
CA ALA A 23 1.77 -2.46 6.95
C ALA A 23 2.05 -2.97 8.37
N CYS A 24 3.21 -2.61 8.93
CA CYS A 24 3.56 -2.89 10.33
C CYS A 24 2.48 -2.37 11.29
N GLY A 25 2.10 -1.09 11.15
CA GLY A 25 1.08 -0.46 11.97
C GLY A 25 -0.27 -1.18 11.92
N VAL A 26 -0.74 -1.56 10.72
CA VAL A 26 -1.99 -2.32 10.55
C VAL A 26 -1.89 -3.69 11.23
N ILE A 27 -0.81 -4.44 11.02
CA ILE A 27 -0.65 -5.79 11.57
C ILE A 27 -0.50 -5.76 13.09
N GLU A 28 0.35 -4.89 13.63
CA GLU A 28 0.57 -4.79 15.07
C GLU A 28 -0.69 -4.33 15.81
N THR A 29 -1.41 -3.34 15.26
CA THR A 29 -2.67 -2.88 15.86
C THR A 29 -3.74 -3.96 15.83
N SER A 30 -3.84 -4.71 14.74
CA SER A 30 -4.75 -5.84 14.66
C SER A 30 -4.42 -6.93 15.68
N ARG A 31 -3.13 -7.24 15.86
CA ARG A 31 -2.66 -8.21 16.87
C ARG A 31 -2.97 -7.79 18.32
N LYS A 32 -3.04 -6.48 18.60
CA LYS A 32 -3.45 -5.94 19.91
C LYS A 32 -4.97 -6.01 20.12
N ASN A 33 -5.75 -6.11 19.04
CA ASN A 33 -7.20 -6.07 19.05
C ASN A 33 -7.84 -7.35 18.48
N LYS A 34 -7.35 -8.52 18.91
CA LYS A 34 -7.79 -9.83 18.41
C LYS A 34 -9.29 -10.13 18.61
N GLN A 35 -9.93 -9.44 19.53
CA GLN A 35 -11.39 -9.53 19.74
C GLN A 35 -12.19 -8.92 18.57
N VAL A 36 -11.56 -8.09 17.74
CA VAL A 36 -12.16 -7.46 16.56
C VAL A 36 -11.60 -8.07 15.28
N ILE A 37 -10.25 -8.11 15.16
CA ILE A 37 -9.54 -8.65 14.00
C ILE A 37 -8.69 -9.84 14.47
N SER A 38 -9.12 -11.05 14.09
CA SER A 38 -8.45 -12.28 14.54
C SER A 38 -7.14 -12.53 13.83
N ASN A 39 -7.04 -12.20 12.55
CA ASN A 39 -5.83 -12.33 11.72
C ASN A 39 -5.80 -11.27 10.61
N VAL A 40 -4.60 -10.98 10.11
CA VAL A 40 -4.38 -10.17 8.92
C VAL A 40 -3.74 -11.02 7.83
N TYR A 41 -4.41 -11.15 6.71
CA TYR A 41 -3.87 -11.72 5.48
C TYR A 41 -3.34 -10.60 4.60
N ALA A 42 -2.10 -10.70 4.16
CA ALA A 42 -1.52 -9.75 3.21
C ALA A 42 -1.56 -10.34 1.80
N GLY A 43 -2.15 -9.61 0.85
CA GLY A 43 -2.21 -10.04 -0.54
C GLY A 43 -0.85 -9.94 -1.23
N ARG A 44 -0.36 -11.04 -1.81
CA ARG A 44 0.82 -11.01 -2.66
C ARG A 44 0.50 -10.24 -3.94
N ASN A 45 1.32 -9.22 -4.23
CA ASN A 45 1.09 -8.29 -5.33
C ASN A 45 -0.29 -7.57 -5.24
N GLY A 46 -0.62 -7.11 -4.03
CA GLY A 46 -1.79 -6.28 -3.81
C GLY A 46 -3.12 -7.03 -3.93
N ILE A 47 -4.09 -6.42 -4.62
CA ILE A 47 -5.43 -7.00 -4.80
C ILE A 47 -5.42 -8.25 -5.69
N ILE A 48 -4.39 -8.43 -6.52
CA ILE A 48 -4.22 -9.64 -7.32
C ILE A 48 -4.17 -10.86 -6.40
N GLY A 49 -3.45 -10.76 -5.27
CA GLY A 49 -3.39 -11.82 -4.28
C GLY A 49 -4.74 -12.22 -3.70
N ALA A 50 -5.70 -11.29 -3.61
CA ALA A 50 -7.08 -11.66 -3.26
C ALA A 50 -7.79 -12.40 -4.39
N LEU A 51 -7.66 -11.93 -5.62
CA LEU A 51 -8.32 -12.53 -6.78
C LEU A 51 -7.81 -13.95 -7.08
N THR A 52 -6.52 -14.18 -6.89
CA THR A 52 -5.85 -15.48 -7.09
C THR A 52 -5.78 -16.34 -5.85
N GLU A 53 -6.23 -15.81 -4.69
CA GLU A 53 -6.16 -16.46 -3.39
C GLU A 53 -4.72 -16.73 -2.90
N ASP A 54 -3.75 -15.95 -3.40
CA ASP A 54 -2.35 -15.96 -2.97
C ASP A 54 -2.14 -14.93 -1.87
N MET A 55 -2.30 -15.38 -0.62
CA MET A 55 -2.28 -14.52 0.57
C MET A 55 -1.26 -15.02 1.59
N ILE A 56 -0.53 -14.08 2.16
CA ILE A 56 0.43 -14.32 3.24
C ILE A 56 -0.28 -14.21 4.57
N ASP A 57 -0.25 -15.28 5.37
CA ASP A 57 -0.75 -15.30 6.74
C ASP A 57 0.26 -14.62 7.67
N THR A 58 0.00 -13.38 8.04
CA THR A 58 0.93 -12.62 8.87
C THR A 58 1.03 -13.13 10.31
N ASN A 59 0.08 -13.94 10.79
CA ASN A 59 0.18 -14.54 12.13
C ASN A 59 1.29 -15.60 12.24
N ARG A 60 1.77 -16.13 11.10
CA ARG A 60 2.91 -17.05 11.07
C ARG A 60 4.25 -16.35 11.28
N GLU A 61 4.27 -15.02 11.13
CA GLU A 61 5.46 -14.21 11.29
C GLU A 61 5.69 -13.81 12.76
N THR A 62 6.96 -13.76 13.16
CA THR A 62 7.33 -13.34 14.51
C THR A 62 7.00 -11.86 14.76
N LYS A 63 6.93 -11.47 16.03
CA LYS A 63 6.75 -10.05 16.38
C LYS A 63 7.89 -9.19 15.83
N ASN A 64 9.13 -9.68 15.91
CA ASN A 64 10.31 -8.96 15.42
C ASN A 64 10.30 -8.83 13.89
N THR A 65 9.90 -9.87 13.15
CA THR A 65 9.75 -9.80 11.70
C THR A 65 8.78 -8.69 11.29
N ILE A 66 7.62 -8.64 11.94
CA ILE A 66 6.63 -7.59 11.65
C ILE A 66 7.14 -6.21 12.08
N HIS A 67 7.73 -6.08 13.27
CA HIS A 67 8.27 -4.82 13.76
C HIS A 67 9.35 -4.25 12.83
N ASN A 68 10.21 -5.09 12.28
CA ASN A 68 11.28 -4.68 11.37
C ASN A 68 10.77 -4.11 10.04
N LEU A 69 9.51 -4.37 9.66
CA LEU A 69 8.91 -3.79 8.45
C LEU A 69 8.97 -2.27 8.43
N GLN A 70 8.92 -1.61 9.59
CA GLN A 70 8.97 -0.14 9.67
C GLN A 70 10.30 0.45 9.18
N TYR A 71 11.37 -0.36 9.13
CA TYR A 71 12.71 0.05 8.70
C TYR A 71 13.06 -0.48 7.30
N MET A 72 12.17 -1.25 6.68
CA MET A 72 12.39 -1.83 5.35
C MET A 72 11.76 -0.97 4.28
N PRO A 73 12.53 -0.40 3.35
CA PRO A 73 11.97 0.30 2.20
C PRO A 73 11.34 -0.67 1.20
N GLY A 74 10.47 -0.16 0.32
CA GLY A 74 9.79 -0.95 -0.70
C GLY A 74 8.53 -1.63 -0.21
N GLY A 75 7.94 -2.49 -1.02
CA GLY A 75 6.70 -3.22 -0.75
C GLY A 75 6.96 -4.68 -0.46
N VAL A 76 7.03 -5.07 0.83
CA VAL A 76 7.39 -6.45 1.24
C VAL A 76 6.42 -7.51 0.73
N PHE A 77 5.15 -7.17 0.57
CA PHE A 77 4.12 -8.08 0.06
C PHE A 77 3.96 -8.02 -1.46
N GLY A 78 4.79 -7.23 -2.14
CA GLY A 78 4.59 -6.88 -3.53
C GLY A 78 3.47 -5.85 -3.70
N SER A 79 3.48 -5.19 -4.85
CA SER A 79 2.49 -4.17 -5.21
C SER A 79 2.12 -4.34 -6.67
N ALA A 80 0.87 -4.05 -7.02
CA ALA A 80 0.43 -4.06 -8.40
C ALA A 80 -0.34 -2.78 -8.73
N ARG A 81 -0.11 -2.27 -9.94
CA ARG A 81 -0.94 -1.21 -10.53
C ARG A 81 -2.13 -1.89 -11.21
N TYR A 82 -3.05 -2.38 -10.39
CA TYR A 82 -4.26 -3.04 -10.88
C TYR A 82 -5.49 -2.20 -10.57
N LYS A 83 -6.18 -1.77 -11.61
CA LYS A 83 -7.40 -0.98 -11.50
C LYS A 83 -8.60 -1.88 -11.75
N LEU A 84 -9.37 -2.13 -10.71
CA LEU A 84 -10.67 -2.79 -10.89
C LEU A 84 -11.54 -1.93 -11.82
N LYS A 85 -12.02 -2.53 -12.90
CA LYS A 85 -12.96 -1.87 -13.80
C LYS A 85 -14.25 -1.50 -13.08
N SER A 86 -15.12 -0.75 -13.73
CA SER A 86 -16.41 -0.46 -13.13
C SER A 86 -17.22 -1.75 -12.91
N ILE A 87 -18.11 -1.73 -11.94
CA ILE A 87 -18.98 -2.86 -11.59
C ILE A 87 -19.79 -3.35 -12.82
N LYS A 88 -20.18 -2.39 -13.67
CA LYS A 88 -20.96 -2.69 -14.88
C LYS A 88 -20.13 -3.46 -15.93
N GLU A 89 -18.82 -3.20 -15.95
CA GLU A 89 -17.91 -3.79 -16.95
C GLU A 89 -17.34 -5.14 -16.50
N ASN A 90 -17.12 -5.33 -15.19
CA ASN A 90 -16.53 -6.58 -14.70
C ASN A 90 -17.09 -7.01 -13.34
N LYS A 91 -18.35 -7.37 -13.31
CA LYS A 91 -19.02 -7.90 -12.12
C LYS A 91 -18.38 -9.21 -11.62
N ALA A 92 -17.76 -9.97 -12.51
CA ALA A 92 -17.16 -11.25 -12.16
C ALA A 92 -15.96 -11.11 -11.19
N GLU A 93 -15.09 -10.10 -11.37
CA GLU A 93 -13.97 -9.83 -10.45
C GLU A 93 -14.46 -9.49 -9.04
N TYR A 94 -15.46 -8.64 -8.93
CA TYR A 94 -16.04 -8.30 -7.62
C TYR A 94 -16.69 -9.50 -6.96
N LYS A 95 -17.38 -10.33 -7.73
CA LYS A 95 -17.97 -11.57 -7.22
C LYS A 95 -16.88 -12.50 -6.70
N ARG A 96 -15.80 -12.71 -7.47
CA ARG A 96 -14.65 -13.52 -7.04
C ARG A 96 -14.02 -12.97 -5.76
N LEU A 97 -13.80 -11.66 -5.68
CA LEU A 97 -13.23 -11.01 -4.51
C LEU A 97 -14.08 -11.27 -3.24
N ILE A 98 -15.39 -11.09 -3.37
CA ILE A 98 -16.33 -11.33 -2.25
C ILE A 98 -16.38 -12.81 -1.86
N GLU A 99 -16.32 -13.73 -2.83
CA GLU A 99 -16.25 -15.17 -2.56
C GLU A 99 -15.01 -15.53 -1.76
N VAL A 100 -13.83 -15.05 -2.16
CA VAL A 100 -12.57 -15.26 -1.43
C VAL A 100 -12.65 -14.66 -0.02
N PHE A 101 -13.16 -13.44 0.10
CA PHE A 101 -13.28 -12.79 1.40
C PHE A 101 -14.23 -13.54 2.33
N LYS A 102 -15.33 -14.09 1.82
CA LYS A 102 -16.23 -14.95 2.59
C LYS A 102 -15.54 -16.25 3.02
N ALA A 103 -14.85 -16.93 2.10
CA ALA A 103 -14.15 -18.19 2.38
C ALA A 103 -13.11 -18.05 3.50
N HIS A 104 -12.42 -16.91 3.54
CA HIS A 104 -11.40 -16.60 4.55
C HIS A 104 -11.93 -15.79 5.74
N ASN A 105 -13.25 -15.65 5.91
CA ASN A 105 -13.89 -14.86 6.98
C ASN A 105 -13.32 -13.44 7.09
N ILE A 106 -13.04 -12.78 5.94
CA ILE A 106 -12.51 -11.41 5.87
C ILE A 106 -13.68 -10.43 5.96
N GLY A 107 -13.66 -9.60 6.99
CA GLY A 107 -14.64 -8.54 7.20
C GLY A 107 -14.04 -7.13 7.15
N TYR A 108 -12.72 -7.04 7.09
CA TYR A 108 -11.97 -5.78 7.03
C TYR A 108 -11.04 -5.80 5.83
N PHE A 109 -11.04 -4.73 5.05
CA PHE A 109 -10.17 -4.55 3.91
C PHE A 109 -9.37 -3.27 4.03
N PHE A 110 -8.05 -3.39 4.14
CA PHE A 110 -7.10 -2.28 4.18
C PHE A 110 -6.36 -2.17 2.84
N TYR A 111 -6.57 -1.09 2.12
CA TYR A 111 -5.95 -0.89 0.83
C TYR A 111 -5.01 0.31 0.84
N ASN A 112 -3.70 0.04 0.87
CA ASN A 112 -2.65 1.05 0.96
C ASN A 112 -2.15 1.41 -0.44
N GLY A 113 -2.47 2.62 -0.90
CA GLY A 113 -2.13 3.05 -2.25
C GLY A 113 -2.48 4.50 -2.55
N GLY A 114 -2.38 4.87 -3.80
CA GLY A 114 -2.69 6.22 -4.31
C GLY A 114 -4.19 6.44 -4.55
N ASN A 115 -4.53 7.49 -5.28
CA ASN A 115 -5.91 7.92 -5.52
C ASN A 115 -6.80 6.82 -6.12
N ASP A 116 -6.32 6.08 -7.13
CA ASP A 116 -7.07 4.96 -7.72
C ASP A 116 -7.35 3.83 -6.70
N SER A 117 -6.48 3.66 -5.70
CA SER A 117 -6.68 2.67 -4.64
C SER A 117 -7.76 3.10 -3.67
N MET A 118 -7.88 4.39 -3.39
CA MET A 118 -8.95 4.94 -2.56
C MET A 118 -10.31 4.75 -3.24
N ASP A 119 -10.40 5.01 -4.54
CA ASP A 119 -11.60 4.74 -5.35
C ASP A 119 -11.97 3.25 -5.36
N THR A 120 -10.97 2.37 -5.50
CA THR A 120 -11.16 0.92 -5.44
C THR A 120 -11.68 0.48 -4.07
N ALA A 121 -11.11 0.98 -2.98
CA ALA A 121 -11.58 0.68 -1.62
C ALA A 121 -13.04 1.10 -1.41
N ASN A 122 -13.42 2.27 -1.92
CA ASN A 122 -14.80 2.74 -1.88
C ASN A 122 -15.74 1.84 -2.69
N LYS A 123 -15.36 1.47 -3.91
CA LYS A 123 -16.15 0.54 -4.75
C LYS A 123 -16.38 -0.80 -4.07
N ILE A 124 -15.37 -1.38 -3.44
CA ILE A 124 -15.48 -2.64 -2.70
C ILE A 124 -16.45 -2.48 -1.52
N SER A 125 -16.39 -1.37 -0.79
CA SER A 125 -17.32 -1.08 0.31
C SER A 125 -18.78 -1.08 -0.16
N ILE A 126 -19.07 -0.39 -1.25
CA ILE A 126 -20.41 -0.30 -1.83
C ILE A 126 -20.89 -1.70 -2.28
N MET A 127 -20.06 -2.35 -3.11
CA MET A 127 -20.40 -3.67 -3.68
C MET A 127 -20.62 -4.74 -2.64
N SER A 128 -19.80 -4.77 -1.60
CA SER A 128 -19.94 -5.77 -0.54
C SER A 128 -21.30 -5.68 0.17
N LYS A 129 -21.82 -4.45 0.31
CA LYS A 129 -23.17 -4.21 0.87
C LYS A 129 -24.25 -4.71 -0.09
N ASP A 130 -24.15 -4.35 -1.38
CA ASP A 130 -25.12 -4.75 -2.41
C ASP A 130 -25.18 -6.27 -2.57
N MET A 131 -24.05 -6.96 -2.34
CA MET A 131 -23.98 -8.42 -2.38
C MET A 131 -24.32 -9.11 -1.05
N GLY A 132 -24.84 -8.37 -0.07
CA GLY A 132 -25.25 -8.91 1.23
C GLY A 132 -24.09 -9.43 2.10
N SER A 133 -22.87 -8.94 1.86
CA SER A 133 -21.68 -9.31 2.63
C SER A 133 -20.87 -8.06 2.96
N PRO A 134 -21.35 -7.20 3.87
CA PRO A 134 -20.72 -5.92 4.14
C PRO A 134 -19.31 -6.08 4.69
N ILE A 135 -18.35 -5.43 4.03
CA ILE A 135 -16.94 -5.38 4.40
C ILE A 135 -16.62 -3.94 4.80
N VAL A 136 -15.94 -3.79 5.92
CA VAL A 136 -15.38 -2.49 6.32
C VAL A 136 -14.12 -2.25 5.52
N SER A 137 -14.22 -1.38 4.52
CA SER A 137 -13.10 -1.05 3.64
C SER A 137 -12.49 0.29 4.04
N LEU A 138 -11.17 0.31 4.26
CA LEU A 138 -10.39 1.49 4.57
C LEU A 138 -9.28 1.67 3.53
N GLY A 139 -9.33 2.79 2.81
CA GLY A 139 -8.21 3.26 2.02
C GLY A 139 -7.17 3.90 2.92
N ILE A 140 -5.90 3.53 2.76
CA ILE A 140 -4.76 4.12 3.45
C ILE A 140 -3.93 4.84 2.40
N PRO A 141 -4.01 6.17 2.32
CA PRO A 141 -3.35 6.91 1.27
C PRO A 141 -1.84 6.94 1.44
N LYS A 142 -1.13 6.90 0.34
CA LYS A 142 0.31 7.18 0.24
C LYS A 142 0.60 7.85 -1.10
N THR A 143 1.48 8.83 -1.09
CA THR A 143 1.98 9.46 -2.31
C THR A 143 3.28 10.19 -2.01
N VAL A 144 4.20 10.19 -2.97
CA VAL A 144 5.42 11.01 -2.93
C VAL A 144 5.21 12.35 -3.59
N ASP A 145 4.09 12.51 -4.31
CA ASP A 145 3.77 13.72 -5.08
C ASP A 145 3.17 14.83 -4.20
N ASN A 146 2.85 14.50 -2.94
CA ASN A 146 2.23 15.42 -1.97
C ASN A 146 0.91 16.03 -2.45
N ASP A 147 0.10 15.25 -3.15
CA ASP A 147 -1.10 15.69 -3.89
C ASP A 147 -2.43 15.36 -3.22
N LEU A 148 -2.42 14.96 -1.93
CA LEU A 148 -3.65 14.71 -1.19
C LEU A 148 -4.26 16.02 -0.69
N PRO A 149 -5.55 16.25 -0.91
CA PRO A 149 -6.22 17.44 -0.38
C PRO A 149 -6.28 17.41 1.15
N ILE A 150 -6.22 18.58 1.79
CA ILE A 150 -6.34 18.77 3.25
C ILE A 150 -5.19 18.08 4.03
N THR A 151 -4.10 17.74 3.37
CA THR A 151 -2.94 17.08 3.98
C THR A 151 -1.67 17.87 3.65
N ASP A 152 -0.97 18.36 4.69
CA ASP A 152 0.24 19.17 4.51
C ASP A 152 1.42 18.29 4.03
N ASN A 153 1.55 17.09 4.61
CA ASN A 153 2.61 16.14 4.30
C ASN A 153 2.04 14.74 4.08
N CYS A 154 2.08 14.28 2.85
CA CYS A 154 1.62 12.94 2.51
C CYS A 154 2.60 11.86 2.95
N PRO A 155 2.13 10.67 3.37
CA PRO A 155 3.01 9.56 3.70
C PRO A 155 3.93 9.16 2.54
N GLY A 156 5.24 9.22 2.75
CA GLY A 156 6.28 8.96 1.75
C GLY A 156 6.95 10.23 1.18
N PHE A 157 6.27 11.36 1.18
CA PHE A 157 6.81 12.62 0.66
C PHE A 157 8.05 13.09 1.44
N GLY A 158 7.96 13.23 2.77
CA GLY A 158 9.08 13.72 3.58
C GLY A 158 10.34 12.85 3.48
N SER A 159 10.19 11.54 3.42
CA SER A 159 11.32 10.61 3.25
C SER A 159 12.00 10.79 1.88
N VAL A 160 11.22 10.94 0.81
CA VAL A 160 11.76 11.13 -0.54
C VAL A 160 12.41 12.51 -0.68
N ALA A 161 11.80 13.55 -0.13
CA ALA A 161 12.38 14.91 -0.15
C ALA A 161 13.75 14.94 0.54
N LYS A 162 13.87 14.30 1.73
CA LYS A 162 15.15 14.17 2.44
C LYS A 162 16.16 13.36 1.62
N TYR A 163 15.75 12.24 1.04
CA TYR A 163 16.64 11.41 0.23
C TYR A 163 17.20 12.18 -0.99
N ILE A 164 16.34 12.87 -1.72
CA ILE A 164 16.76 13.66 -2.88
C ILE A 164 17.72 14.78 -2.47
N ALA A 165 17.40 15.52 -1.40
CA ALA A 165 18.27 16.61 -0.92
C ALA A 165 19.66 16.11 -0.57
N ILE A 166 19.76 15.04 0.22
CA ILE A 166 21.05 14.47 0.65
C ILE A 166 21.82 13.91 -0.55
N SER A 167 21.19 13.07 -1.37
CA SER A 167 21.84 12.45 -2.52
C SER A 167 22.31 13.47 -3.56
N THR A 168 21.53 14.55 -3.76
CA THR A 168 21.94 15.64 -4.65
C THR A 168 23.16 16.38 -4.09
N GLN A 169 23.19 16.64 -2.79
CA GLN A 169 24.31 17.28 -2.13
C GLN A 169 25.58 16.41 -2.22
N GLU A 170 25.45 15.11 -1.92
CA GLU A 170 26.58 14.15 -2.02
C GLU A 170 27.13 14.08 -3.44
N ALA A 171 26.24 13.95 -4.44
CA ALA A 171 26.63 13.93 -5.84
C ALA A 171 27.29 15.24 -6.29
N ALA A 172 26.80 16.39 -5.83
CA ALA A 172 27.36 17.69 -6.15
C ALA A 172 28.78 17.86 -5.55
N LEU A 173 29.01 17.40 -4.33
CA LEU A 173 30.32 17.44 -3.68
C LEU A 173 31.31 16.50 -4.39
N ASP A 174 30.89 15.29 -4.72
CA ASP A 174 31.74 14.32 -5.45
C ASP A 174 32.13 14.86 -6.84
N LEU A 175 31.15 15.39 -7.58
CA LEU A 175 31.40 16.00 -8.89
C LEU A 175 32.30 17.25 -8.81
N SER A 176 32.25 18.02 -7.73
CA SER A 176 33.12 19.20 -7.55
C SER A 176 34.57 18.83 -7.38
N LEU A 177 34.87 17.68 -6.79
CA LEU A 177 36.24 17.19 -6.60
C LEU A 177 36.93 16.84 -7.92
N ILE A 178 36.21 16.50 -8.96
CA ILE A 178 36.75 16.17 -10.29
C ILE A 178 36.39 17.23 -11.35
N HIS A 179 35.98 18.42 -10.94
CA HIS A 179 35.63 19.55 -11.81
C HIS A 179 34.64 19.23 -12.94
N ILE A 180 33.71 18.33 -12.68
CA ILE A 180 32.70 17.88 -13.68
C ILE A 180 31.39 18.66 -13.56
N SER A 181 31.22 19.49 -12.54
CA SER A 181 30.02 20.30 -12.27
C SER A 181 29.96 21.62 -13.05
N GLU A 182 30.61 21.68 -14.20
CA GLU A 182 30.69 22.87 -15.04
C GLU A 182 29.39 23.17 -15.80
N PRO A 183 29.06 24.44 -16.06
CA PRO A 183 27.83 24.85 -16.80
C PRO A 183 27.67 24.18 -18.16
N THR A 184 28.74 23.75 -18.79
CA THR A 184 28.76 23.07 -20.09
C THR A 184 28.02 21.73 -20.06
N ARG A 185 27.89 21.07 -18.91
CA ARG A 185 27.17 19.81 -18.76
C ARG A 185 25.67 20.01 -18.70
N LEU A 186 25.18 21.06 -18.08
CA LEU A 186 23.78 21.41 -18.07
C LEU A 186 23.22 21.69 -19.48
N ARG A 187 24.03 22.26 -20.37
CA ARG A 187 23.67 22.46 -21.78
C ARG A 187 23.51 21.16 -22.57
N ARG A 188 24.25 20.09 -22.24
CA ARG A 188 24.13 18.79 -22.92
C ARG A 188 22.93 17.99 -22.46
N ILE A 189 22.46 18.17 -21.23
CA ILE A 189 21.27 17.49 -20.70
C ILE A 189 19.98 18.11 -21.25
N SER A 190 20.00 19.41 -21.59
CA SER A 190 18.79 20.07 -22.14
C SER A 190 18.52 19.77 -23.62
N TYR A 191 19.36 19.01 -24.30
CA TYR A 191 19.21 18.60 -25.71
C TYR A 191 19.07 17.08 -25.90
N ALA A 192 18.90 16.32 -24.81
CA ALA A 192 18.49 14.92 -24.82
C ALA A 192 17.05 14.79 -24.36
#